data_f46017d1c347405660cb3ad3f195f5d3
#
_entry.id   f46017d1c347405660cb3ad3f195f5d3
#
_cell.length_a   1.000
_cell.length_b   1.000
_cell.length_c   1.000
_cell.angle_alpha   90.00
_cell.angle_beta   90.00
_cell.angle_gamma   90.00
#
_symmetry.space_group_name_H-M   'P 1'
#
loop_
_entity.id
_entity.type
_entity.pdbx_description
1 polymer ?
#
loop_
_entity_poly.entity_id
_entity_poly.type
_entity_poly.pdbx_seq_one_letter_code
_entity_poly.pdbx_strand_id
1 'polypeptide(L)'
;MIIAQKKRKENIAEYLLYMWQVEDLIRAAGVSPEGVEQLLLPRYDVDEEKRAEIRSWYLELIEMMRTEGKVQSGHLDVNRIVLMQLEELHRRLISNPNDIVYSGLHLQILPALIQLRGKNNGAVESDLETCFNALYGYITLSLQHKEVSEETKKSMKQISAFHAMLAHRYKMEQEGIEAEDTTHN
;
A
#
# COMPACT_ATOMS: atom_id res chain seq x y z
N MET A 1 -5.41 -10.64 11.57
CA MET A 1 -5.15 -9.57 12.57
C MET A 1 -6.12 -8.40 12.34
N ILE A 2 -6.70 -7.86 13.39
CA ILE A 2 -7.79 -6.85 13.38
C ILE A 2 -7.40 -5.58 12.60
N ILE A 3 -6.17 -5.06 12.78
CA ILE A 3 -5.71 -3.83 12.10
C ILE A 3 -5.68 -4.00 10.57
N ALA A 4 -5.12 -5.10 10.07
CA ALA A 4 -5.06 -5.37 8.63
C ALA A 4 -6.47 -5.49 8.03
N GLN A 5 -7.38 -6.21 8.70
CA GLN A 5 -8.77 -6.38 8.27
C GLN A 5 -9.52 -5.05 8.25
N LYS A 6 -9.34 -4.22 9.30
CA LYS A 6 -9.94 -2.89 9.38
C LYS A 6 -9.45 -2.02 8.22
N LYS A 7 -8.13 -1.91 8.01
CA LYS A 7 -7.57 -1.14 6.90
C LYS A 7 -8.07 -1.62 5.54
N ARG A 8 -8.14 -2.94 5.33
CA ARG A 8 -8.64 -3.52 4.07
C ARG A 8 -10.08 -3.09 3.75
N LYS A 9 -10.93 -2.95 4.77
CA LYS A 9 -12.31 -2.49 4.61
C LYS A 9 -12.42 -0.97 4.43
N GLU A 10 -11.60 -0.22 5.14
CA GLU A 10 -11.71 1.25 5.17
C GLU A 10 -10.95 1.91 4.03
N ASN A 11 -9.71 1.46 3.77
CA ASN A 11 -8.82 2.04 2.77
C ASN A 11 -7.84 1.00 2.25
N ILE A 12 -8.11 0.46 1.07
CA ILE A 12 -7.30 -0.60 0.46
C ILE A 12 -5.86 -0.16 0.14
N ALA A 13 -5.62 1.12 -0.14
CA ALA A 13 -4.27 1.64 -0.38
C ALA A 13 -3.47 1.69 0.93
N GLU A 14 -4.09 2.13 2.03
CA GLU A 14 -3.45 2.06 3.35
C GLU A 14 -3.22 0.62 3.81
N TYR A 15 -4.12 -0.30 3.48
CA TYR A 15 -3.92 -1.72 3.73
C TYR A 15 -2.65 -2.24 3.05
N LEU A 16 -2.47 -1.92 1.76
CA LEU A 16 -1.32 -2.40 1.00
C LEU A 16 0.00 -1.86 1.57
N LEU A 17 0.08 -0.55 1.85
CA LEU A 17 1.25 0.07 2.47
C LEU A 17 1.54 -0.50 3.87
N TYR A 18 0.51 -0.77 4.66
CA TYR A 18 0.64 -1.42 5.96
C TYR A 18 1.18 -2.84 5.85
N MET A 19 0.68 -3.64 4.90
CA MET A 19 1.17 -5.00 4.69
C MET A 19 2.63 -5.03 4.23
N TRP A 20 3.07 -4.09 3.41
CA TRP A 20 4.49 -3.96 3.04
C TRP A 20 5.37 -3.65 4.26
N GLN A 21 4.90 -2.79 5.17
CA GLN A 21 5.60 -2.56 6.45
C GLN A 21 5.67 -3.83 7.30
N VAL A 22 4.58 -4.60 7.36
CA VAL A 22 4.54 -5.87 8.09
C VAL A 22 5.54 -6.86 7.51
N GLU A 23 5.62 -7.00 6.19
CA GLU A 23 6.60 -7.85 5.51
C GLU A 23 8.04 -7.46 5.88
N ASP A 24 8.34 -6.15 5.88
CA ASP A 24 9.68 -5.67 6.25
C ASP A 24 9.98 -5.85 7.74
N LEU A 25 8.99 -5.69 8.62
CA LEU A 25 9.15 -6.00 10.04
C LEU A 25 9.45 -7.49 10.27
N ILE A 26 8.79 -8.38 9.53
CA ILE A 26 9.06 -9.83 9.59
C ILE A 26 10.47 -10.11 9.08
N ARG A 27 10.93 -9.46 8.00
CA ARG A 27 12.31 -9.59 7.51
C ARG A 27 13.33 -9.12 8.54
N ALA A 28 13.08 -7.97 9.15
CA ALA A 28 13.93 -7.43 10.23
C ALA A 28 13.98 -8.35 11.47
N ALA A 29 12.90 -9.13 11.70
CA ALA A 29 12.83 -10.15 12.74
C ALA A 29 13.42 -11.53 12.29
N GLY A 30 14.12 -11.58 11.14
CA GLY A 30 14.79 -12.78 10.65
C GLY A 30 13.86 -13.83 10.06
N VAL A 31 12.61 -13.47 9.73
CA VAL A 31 11.57 -14.37 9.19
C VAL A 31 11.45 -15.65 10.07
N SER A 32 11.43 -15.45 11.39
CA SER A 32 11.43 -16.54 12.36
C SER A 32 10.38 -16.34 13.47
N PRO A 33 9.82 -17.43 14.02
CA PRO A 33 8.93 -17.36 15.19
C PRO A 33 9.58 -16.67 16.37
N GLU A 34 10.86 -16.95 16.64
CA GLU A 34 11.65 -16.37 17.74
C GLU A 34 11.78 -14.85 17.58
N GLY A 35 12.04 -14.39 16.35
CA GLY A 35 12.11 -12.97 16.05
C GLY A 35 10.77 -12.25 16.25
N VAL A 36 9.67 -12.88 15.91
CA VAL A 36 8.32 -12.35 16.17
C VAL A 36 8.08 -12.22 17.67
N GLU A 37 8.38 -13.25 18.45
CA GLU A 37 8.23 -13.25 19.91
C GLU A 37 9.04 -12.15 20.59
N GLN A 38 10.27 -11.95 20.17
CA GLN A 38 11.22 -11.04 20.83
C GLN A 38 11.08 -9.58 20.37
N LEU A 39 10.75 -9.34 19.09
CA LEU A 39 10.85 -8.01 18.49
C LEU A 39 9.50 -7.41 18.11
N LEU A 40 8.49 -8.23 17.79
CA LEU A 40 7.22 -7.73 17.27
C LEU A 40 6.12 -7.80 18.31
N LEU A 41 5.90 -8.93 18.97
CA LEU A 41 4.84 -9.09 19.95
C LEU A 41 4.91 -8.13 21.15
N PRO A 42 6.10 -7.76 21.69
CA PRO A 42 6.18 -6.80 22.79
C PRO A 42 5.68 -5.38 22.46
N ARG A 43 5.48 -5.08 21.17
CA ARG A 43 4.96 -3.78 20.72
C ARG A 43 3.43 -3.65 20.85
N TYR A 44 2.75 -4.76 21.15
CA TYR A 44 1.31 -4.80 21.30
C TYR A 44 0.92 -4.84 22.78
N ASP A 45 0.28 -3.78 23.25
CA ASP A 45 -0.32 -3.72 24.59
C ASP A 45 -1.77 -4.27 24.51
N VAL A 46 -1.87 -5.59 24.61
CA VAL A 46 -3.12 -6.34 24.44
C VAL A 46 -3.17 -7.50 25.43
N ASP A 47 -4.37 -8.02 25.69
CA ASP A 47 -4.59 -9.23 26.47
C ASP A 47 -3.94 -10.47 25.81
N GLU A 48 -3.83 -11.56 26.57
CA GLU A 48 -3.17 -12.78 26.11
C GLU A 48 -3.89 -13.46 24.93
N GLU A 49 -5.21 -13.40 24.88
CA GLU A 49 -6.01 -13.97 23.79
C GLU A 49 -5.69 -13.26 22.47
N LYS A 50 -5.74 -11.93 22.46
CA LYS A 50 -5.35 -11.14 21.27
C LYS A 50 -3.87 -11.27 20.92
N ARG A 51 -3.00 -11.41 21.92
CA ARG A 51 -1.58 -11.68 21.68
C ARG A 51 -1.38 -12.99 20.95
N ALA A 52 -2.09 -14.06 21.33
CA ALA A 52 -2.06 -15.34 20.65
C ALA A 52 -2.58 -15.25 19.21
N GLU A 53 -3.67 -14.50 18.96
CA GLU A 53 -4.17 -14.24 17.59
C GLU A 53 -3.13 -13.49 16.73
N ILE A 54 -2.50 -12.45 17.27
CA ILE A 54 -1.46 -11.69 16.57
C ILE A 54 -0.27 -12.58 16.25
N ARG A 55 0.14 -13.41 17.20
CA ARG A 55 1.22 -14.39 17.02
C ARG A 55 0.91 -15.35 15.88
N SER A 56 -0.28 -15.99 15.90
CA SER A 56 -0.69 -16.91 14.84
C SER A 56 -0.66 -16.25 13.46
N TRP A 57 -1.18 -15.03 13.36
CA TRP A 57 -1.16 -14.27 12.12
C TRP A 57 0.27 -14.00 11.59
N TYR A 58 1.22 -13.64 12.46
CA TYR A 58 2.62 -13.46 12.03
C TYR A 58 3.24 -14.78 11.56
N LEU A 59 2.95 -15.89 12.24
CA LEU A 59 3.46 -17.20 11.84
C LEU A 59 2.92 -17.64 10.48
N GLU A 60 1.64 -17.37 10.19
CA GLU A 60 1.05 -17.60 8.87
C GLU A 60 1.76 -16.80 7.79
N LEU A 61 2.03 -15.50 8.04
CA LEU A 61 2.76 -14.65 7.10
C LEU A 61 4.21 -15.14 6.88
N ILE A 62 4.91 -15.57 7.91
CA ILE A 62 6.24 -16.17 7.80
C ILE A 62 6.21 -17.39 6.88
N GLU A 63 5.24 -18.27 7.07
CA GLU A 63 5.10 -19.47 6.24
C GLU A 63 4.81 -19.11 4.77
N MET A 64 3.93 -18.15 4.54
CA MET A 64 3.68 -17.62 3.19
C MET A 64 4.96 -17.04 2.58
N MET A 65 5.71 -16.19 3.32
CA MET A 65 6.96 -15.60 2.83
C MET A 65 8.00 -16.65 2.46
N ARG A 66 8.09 -17.73 3.22
CA ARG A 66 9.00 -18.86 2.93
C ARG A 66 8.56 -19.63 1.68
N THR A 67 7.28 -19.98 1.61
CA THR A 67 6.71 -20.76 0.51
C THR A 67 6.77 -20.01 -0.82
N GLU A 68 6.50 -18.70 -0.80
CA GLU A 68 6.51 -17.83 -1.98
C GLU A 68 7.92 -17.29 -2.33
N GLY A 69 8.96 -17.65 -1.54
CA GLY A 69 10.33 -17.19 -1.77
C GLY A 69 10.54 -15.70 -1.51
N LYS A 70 9.71 -15.08 -0.63
CA LYS A 70 9.74 -13.63 -0.31
C LYS A 70 10.55 -13.30 0.95
N VAL A 71 11.43 -14.18 1.36
CA VAL A 71 12.24 -14.03 2.58
C VAL A 71 13.18 -12.83 2.49
N GLN A 72 13.81 -12.61 1.36
CA GLN A 72 14.79 -11.53 1.18
C GLN A 72 14.18 -10.23 0.63
N SER A 73 13.23 -10.33 -0.29
CA SER A 73 12.65 -9.19 -0.99
C SER A 73 11.33 -9.55 -1.66
N GLY A 74 10.65 -8.52 -2.17
CA GLY A 74 9.38 -8.65 -2.88
C GLY A 74 8.19 -8.73 -1.91
N HIS A 75 7.00 -8.85 -2.46
CA HIS A 75 5.75 -8.82 -1.71
C HIS A 75 5.02 -10.16 -1.84
N LEU A 76 4.27 -10.54 -0.79
CA LEU A 76 3.39 -11.69 -0.77
C LEU A 76 2.40 -11.64 -1.94
N ASP A 77 2.09 -12.78 -2.52
CA ASP A 77 1.20 -12.86 -3.67
C ASP A 77 -0.20 -12.31 -3.36
N VAL A 78 -0.70 -12.47 -2.14
CA VAL A 78 -1.97 -11.86 -1.69
C VAL A 78 -1.95 -10.34 -1.81
N ASN A 79 -0.82 -9.68 -1.52
CA ASN A 79 -0.65 -8.23 -1.63
C ASN A 79 -0.45 -7.80 -3.09
N ARG A 80 0.23 -8.61 -3.89
CA ARG A 80 0.36 -8.40 -5.34
C ARG A 80 -0.97 -8.49 -6.05
N ILE A 81 -1.84 -9.44 -5.67
CA ILE A 81 -3.20 -9.55 -6.21
C ILE A 81 -4.00 -8.27 -5.92
N VAL A 82 -3.89 -7.71 -4.71
CA VAL A 82 -4.53 -6.42 -4.40
C VAL A 82 -4.01 -5.31 -5.30
N LEU A 83 -2.70 -5.21 -5.51
CA LEU A 83 -2.12 -4.22 -6.41
C LEU A 83 -2.66 -4.40 -7.84
N MET A 84 -2.70 -5.62 -8.36
CA MET A 84 -3.25 -5.91 -9.69
C MET A 84 -4.73 -5.51 -9.82
N GLN A 85 -5.54 -5.73 -8.78
CA GLN A 85 -6.94 -5.28 -8.76
C GLN A 85 -7.06 -3.76 -8.82
N LEU A 86 -6.19 -3.06 -8.09
CA LEU A 86 -6.13 -1.60 -8.12
C LEU A 86 -5.65 -1.06 -9.47
N GLU A 87 -4.70 -1.73 -10.13
CA GLU A 87 -4.23 -1.41 -11.48
C GLU A 87 -5.34 -1.58 -12.52
N GLU A 88 -6.13 -2.64 -12.41
CA GLU A 88 -7.27 -2.87 -13.29
C GLU A 88 -8.34 -1.78 -13.11
N LEU A 89 -8.66 -1.44 -11.85
CA LEU A 89 -9.57 -0.34 -11.56
C LEU A 89 -9.02 0.99 -12.10
N HIS A 90 -7.75 1.30 -11.84
CA HIS A 90 -7.08 2.50 -12.35
C HIS A 90 -7.20 2.61 -13.87
N ARG A 91 -6.93 1.53 -14.61
CA ARG A 91 -7.01 1.49 -16.06
C ARG A 91 -8.45 1.77 -16.56
N ARG A 92 -9.46 1.24 -15.88
CA ARG A 92 -10.87 1.53 -16.22
C ARG A 92 -11.24 2.98 -15.92
N LEU A 93 -10.81 3.53 -14.79
CA LEU A 93 -11.10 4.92 -14.39
C LEU A 93 -10.46 5.94 -15.33
N ILE A 94 -9.19 5.78 -15.71
CA ILE A 94 -8.53 6.71 -16.65
C ILE A 94 -9.07 6.61 -18.08
N SER A 95 -9.66 5.46 -18.45
CA SER A 95 -10.29 5.26 -19.74
C SER A 95 -11.73 5.80 -19.80
N ASN A 96 -12.30 6.19 -18.66
CA ASN A 96 -13.63 6.76 -18.59
C ASN A 96 -13.59 8.28 -18.82
N PRO A 97 -14.08 8.80 -19.96
CA PRO A 97 -14.03 10.23 -20.27
C PRO A 97 -14.89 11.08 -19.33
N ASN A 98 -15.82 10.47 -18.61
CA ASN A 98 -16.71 11.17 -17.67
C ASN A 98 -16.06 11.33 -16.27
N ASP A 99 -15.03 10.58 -15.91
CA ASP A 99 -14.34 10.74 -14.63
C ASP A 99 -13.22 11.78 -14.72
N ILE A 100 -13.61 13.04 -14.90
CA ILE A 100 -12.70 14.18 -15.02
C ILE A 100 -11.87 14.37 -13.75
N VAL A 101 -12.46 14.09 -12.58
CA VAL A 101 -11.79 14.28 -11.28
C VAL A 101 -10.64 13.29 -11.12
N TYR A 102 -10.87 12.02 -11.38
CA TYR A 102 -9.83 11.00 -11.28
C TYR A 102 -8.71 11.22 -12.30
N SER A 103 -9.08 11.49 -13.55
CA SER A 103 -8.13 11.80 -14.62
C SER A 103 -7.30 13.05 -14.32
N GLY A 104 -7.92 14.08 -13.74
CA GLY A 104 -7.24 15.31 -13.31
C GLY A 104 -6.20 15.05 -12.22
N LEU A 105 -6.51 14.22 -11.22
CA LEU A 105 -5.56 13.83 -10.18
C LEU A 105 -4.40 13.01 -10.76
N HIS A 106 -4.67 12.09 -11.68
CA HIS A 106 -3.63 11.33 -12.38
C HIS A 106 -2.68 12.26 -13.16
N LEU A 107 -3.22 13.21 -13.93
CA LEU A 107 -2.40 14.18 -14.67
C LEU A 107 -1.51 15.03 -13.75
N GLN A 108 -1.97 15.35 -12.53
CA GLN A 108 -1.18 16.11 -11.56
C GLN A 108 0.05 15.37 -11.05
N ILE A 109 0.02 14.05 -11.01
CA ILE A 109 1.13 13.24 -10.51
C ILE A 109 2.12 12.83 -11.60
N LEU A 110 1.80 12.95 -12.89
CA LEU A 110 2.67 12.53 -14.00
C LEU A 110 4.09 13.12 -13.94
N PRO A 111 4.29 14.43 -13.63
CA PRO A 111 5.64 14.97 -13.50
C PRO A 111 6.47 14.28 -12.41
N ALA A 112 5.85 13.96 -11.28
CA ALA A 112 6.51 13.23 -10.19
C ALA A 112 6.84 11.79 -10.60
N LEU A 113 5.95 11.11 -11.31
CA LEU A 113 6.18 9.75 -11.84
C LEU A 113 7.36 9.70 -12.79
N ILE A 114 7.47 10.67 -13.70
CA ILE A 114 8.61 10.76 -14.64
C ILE A 114 9.92 10.90 -13.87
N GLN A 115 9.97 11.76 -12.85
CA GLN A 115 11.18 11.94 -12.02
C GLN A 115 11.53 10.68 -11.23
N LEU A 116 10.53 10.00 -10.65
CA LEU A 116 10.73 8.78 -9.87
C LEU A 116 11.27 7.64 -10.74
N ARG A 117 10.69 7.43 -11.91
CA ARG A 117 11.15 6.42 -12.88
C ARG A 117 12.55 6.69 -13.39
N GLY A 118 12.91 7.96 -13.59
CA GLY A 118 14.27 8.34 -13.98
C GLY A 118 15.33 7.93 -12.95
N LYS A 119 14.95 7.70 -11.69
CA LYS A 119 15.83 7.23 -10.60
C LYS A 119 15.86 5.71 -10.46
N ASN A 120 14.95 4.98 -11.08
CA ASN A 120 14.70 3.55 -10.84
C ASN A 120 15.45 2.61 -11.80
N ASN A 121 16.60 3.02 -12.33
CA ASN A 121 17.52 2.22 -13.17
C ASN A 121 16.84 1.37 -14.28
N GLY A 122 15.73 1.87 -14.85
CA GLY A 122 15.05 1.22 -15.97
C GLY A 122 14.10 0.07 -15.60
N ALA A 123 13.77 -0.13 -14.34
CA ALA A 123 12.69 -1.06 -13.97
C ALA A 123 11.37 -0.60 -14.60
N VAL A 124 10.70 -1.52 -15.31
CA VAL A 124 9.39 -1.27 -15.91
C VAL A 124 8.32 -1.49 -14.83
N GLU A 125 7.93 -0.41 -14.16
CA GLU A 125 6.85 -0.41 -13.20
C GLU A 125 5.63 0.30 -13.79
N SER A 126 4.43 -0.09 -13.36
CA SER A 126 3.20 0.66 -13.66
C SER A 126 3.21 2.03 -12.95
N ASP A 127 2.34 2.95 -13.39
CA ASP A 127 2.16 4.24 -12.71
C ASP A 127 1.80 4.03 -11.24
N LEU A 128 0.90 3.08 -10.99
CA LEU A 128 0.40 2.79 -9.66
C LEU A 128 1.47 2.16 -8.76
N GLU A 129 2.20 1.17 -9.26
CA GLU A 129 3.31 0.55 -8.55
C GLU A 129 4.39 1.58 -8.19
N THR A 130 4.74 2.48 -9.13
CA THR A 130 5.65 3.60 -8.87
C THR A 130 5.13 4.51 -7.75
N CYS A 131 3.82 4.82 -7.73
CA CYS A 131 3.20 5.61 -6.68
C CYS A 131 3.27 4.93 -5.31
N PHE A 132 2.96 3.63 -5.24
CA PHE A 132 3.03 2.86 -4.00
C PHE A 132 4.45 2.78 -3.47
N ASN A 133 5.42 2.47 -4.33
CA ASN A 133 6.84 2.43 -3.97
C ASN A 133 7.34 3.79 -3.44
N ALA A 134 6.94 4.89 -4.07
CA ALA A 134 7.31 6.23 -3.64
C ALA A 134 6.72 6.60 -2.27
N LEU A 135 5.43 6.32 -2.02
CA LEU A 135 4.80 6.56 -0.72
C LEU A 135 5.40 5.68 0.36
N TYR A 136 5.66 4.41 0.06
CA TYR A 136 6.30 3.50 0.99
C TYR A 136 7.70 3.97 1.38
N GLY A 137 8.51 4.35 0.39
CA GLY A 137 9.83 4.95 0.63
C GLY A 137 9.75 6.23 1.47
N TYR A 138 8.79 7.11 1.18
CA TYR A 138 8.57 8.33 1.95
C TYR A 138 8.18 8.04 3.41
N ILE A 139 7.29 7.08 3.66
CA ILE A 139 6.92 6.64 5.01
C ILE A 139 8.16 6.13 5.75
N THR A 140 8.96 5.30 5.09
CA THR A 140 10.18 4.73 5.68
C THR A 140 11.20 5.81 6.05
N LEU A 141 11.43 6.79 5.17
CA LEU A 141 12.30 7.94 5.46
C LEU A 141 11.78 8.77 6.63
N SER A 142 10.46 9.00 6.70
CA SER A 142 9.82 9.75 7.78
C SER A 142 9.97 9.03 9.13
N LEU A 143 9.82 7.71 9.16
CA LEU A 143 10.05 6.90 10.38
C LEU A 143 11.50 6.91 10.83
N GLN A 144 12.45 7.09 9.91
CA GLN A 144 13.88 7.24 10.20
C GLN A 144 14.26 8.69 10.54
N HIS A 145 13.32 9.62 10.66
CA HIS A 145 13.53 11.05 10.88
C HIS A 145 14.48 11.69 9.86
N LYS A 146 14.52 11.17 8.63
CA LYS A 146 15.32 11.76 7.56
C LYS A 146 14.61 12.96 6.95
N GLU A 147 15.38 14.01 6.72
CA GLU A 147 14.85 15.19 6.04
C GLU A 147 14.55 14.91 4.56
N VAL A 148 13.42 15.42 4.13
CA VAL A 148 12.94 15.30 2.74
C VAL A 148 12.65 16.71 2.22
N SER A 149 13.04 16.99 0.97
CA SER A 149 12.83 18.32 0.36
C SER A 149 11.34 18.68 0.27
N GLU A 150 11.03 19.96 0.28
CA GLU A 150 9.66 20.47 0.15
C GLU A 150 9.03 20.04 -1.19
N GLU A 151 9.80 19.95 -2.25
CA GLU A 151 9.34 19.46 -3.55
C GLU A 151 8.87 18.00 -3.45
N THR A 152 9.67 17.15 -2.79
CA THR A 152 9.29 15.74 -2.55
C THR A 152 8.06 15.63 -1.67
N LYS A 153 7.95 16.43 -0.60
CA LYS A 153 6.76 16.46 0.26
C LYS A 153 5.50 16.84 -0.53
N LYS A 154 5.61 17.84 -1.42
CA LYS A 154 4.52 18.25 -2.30
C LYS A 154 4.09 17.12 -3.24
N SER A 155 5.06 16.46 -3.88
CA SER A 155 4.79 15.31 -4.76
C SER A 155 4.12 14.16 -4.00
N MET A 156 4.60 13.82 -2.81
CA MET A 156 4.00 12.77 -1.97
C MET A 156 2.58 13.11 -1.54
N LYS A 157 2.29 14.38 -1.25
CA LYS A 157 0.92 14.84 -0.96
C LYS A 157 -0.02 14.63 -2.15
N GLN A 158 0.43 14.93 -3.36
CA GLN A 158 -0.36 14.73 -4.59
C GLN A 158 -0.60 13.24 -4.85
N ILE A 159 0.43 12.40 -4.73
CA ILE A 159 0.33 10.94 -4.87
C ILE A 159 -0.61 10.36 -3.79
N SER A 160 -0.52 10.85 -2.55
CA SER A 160 -1.43 10.42 -1.47
C SER A 160 -2.89 10.77 -1.77
N ALA A 161 -3.17 11.97 -2.31
CA ALA A 161 -4.51 12.37 -2.71
C ALA A 161 -5.06 11.49 -3.85
N PHE A 162 -4.21 11.17 -4.83
CA PHE A 162 -4.55 10.24 -5.90
C PHE A 162 -4.88 8.84 -5.37
N HIS A 163 -4.07 8.30 -4.46
CA HIS A 163 -4.35 7.00 -3.80
C HIS A 163 -5.63 7.01 -2.97
N ALA A 164 -5.92 8.12 -2.27
CA ALA A 164 -7.16 8.26 -1.51
C ALA A 164 -8.39 8.19 -2.44
N MET A 165 -8.32 8.83 -3.59
CA MET A 165 -9.40 8.76 -4.59
C MET A 165 -9.54 7.35 -5.16
N LEU A 166 -8.44 6.68 -5.52
CA LEU A 166 -8.46 5.30 -6.00
C LEU A 166 -9.07 4.35 -4.96
N ALA A 167 -8.65 4.47 -3.69
CA ALA A 167 -9.19 3.66 -2.60
C ALA A 167 -10.68 3.91 -2.38
N HIS A 168 -11.12 5.16 -2.51
CA HIS A 168 -12.53 5.52 -2.44
C HIS A 168 -13.33 4.85 -3.57
N ARG A 169 -12.86 4.92 -4.83
CA ARG A 169 -13.50 4.27 -5.97
C ARG A 169 -13.55 2.75 -5.81
N TYR A 170 -12.46 2.15 -5.33
CA TYR A 170 -12.42 0.72 -5.02
C TYR A 170 -13.48 0.33 -3.98
N LYS A 171 -13.59 1.09 -2.90
CA LYS A 171 -14.60 0.84 -1.87
C LYS A 171 -16.02 0.94 -2.40
N MET A 172 -16.33 1.99 -3.17
CA MET A 172 -17.65 2.17 -3.81
C MET A 172 -18.03 0.97 -4.67
N GLU A 173 -17.08 0.48 -5.48
CA GLU A 173 -17.29 -0.69 -6.33
C GLU A 173 -17.55 -1.97 -5.51
N GLN A 174 -16.81 -2.18 -4.40
CA GLN A 174 -17.01 -3.32 -3.52
C GLN A 174 -18.36 -3.29 -2.78
N GLU A 175 -18.88 -2.10 -2.50
CA GLU A 175 -20.19 -1.90 -1.86
C GLU A 175 -21.34 -1.92 -2.86
N GLY A 176 -21.09 -2.12 -4.15
CA GLY A 176 -22.08 -2.11 -5.21
C GLY A 176 -22.71 -0.74 -5.48
N ILE A 177 -22.04 0.32 -5.02
CA ILE A 177 -22.45 1.70 -5.26
C ILE A 177 -21.81 2.11 -6.59
N GLU A 178 -22.56 2.05 -7.68
CA GLU A 178 -22.15 2.67 -8.95
C GLU A 178 -21.94 4.17 -8.70
N ALA A 179 -20.85 4.72 -9.25
CA ALA A 179 -20.62 6.15 -9.18
C ALA A 179 -21.79 6.86 -9.85
N GLU A 180 -22.73 7.38 -9.08
CA GLU A 180 -23.72 8.31 -9.58
C GLU A 180 -22.97 9.46 -10.24
N ASP A 181 -23.24 9.62 -11.53
CA ASP A 181 -22.74 10.69 -12.38
C ASP A 181 -22.99 12.03 -11.69
N THR A 182 -21.96 12.62 -11.11
CA THR A 182 -22.02 13.98 -10.56
C THR A 182 -22.02 14.99 -11.72
N THR A 183 -22.92 14.80 -12.68
CA THR A 183 -23.27 15.75 -13.71
C THR A 183 -24.72 16.17 -13.55
N HIS A 184 -25.02 16.92 -12.48
CA HIS A 184 -26.17 17.81 -12.46
C HIS A 184 -25.86 19.02 -11.57
N ASN A 185 -25.34 20.06 -12.13
CA ASN A 185 -25.73 21.47 -12.21
C ASN A 185 -24.56 22.35 -12.62
#